data_4030aa498da851de2fce54dd247b48dc
#
_entry.id   4030aa498da851de2fce54dd247b48dc
#
_cell.length_a   1.000
_cell.length_b   1.000
_cell.length_c   1.000
_cell.angle_alpha   90.00
_cell.angle_beta   90.00
_cell.angle_gamma   90.00
#
_symmetry.space_group_name_H-M   'P 1'
#
loop_
_entity.id
_entity.type
_entity.pdbx_description
1 polymer ?
#
loop_
_entity_poly.entity_id
_entity_poly.type
_entity_poly.pdbx_seq_one_letter_code
_entity_poly.pdbx_strand_id
1 'polypeptide(L)'
;MTLGCRVGRADAGSVAGGLPPGFLPAAVGERADWVVVSTCSVTADAAASSRQAVRRAARDHPGARIVVAGCHAAQEGSLLASLPGVAAVVEPRDHPALPGLLAGLRGGAASEAALSAARRAAPPWDAAPEPGAGPARPVLKVQDGCDDACAYCAVPLARGASRSLPLDACLSRLATLGGGSPEVVLSGVHLGAWGRDLRPASSLAGLLRAAAAARTVRRIRLSSVEPSELPLDLLSEEAGGILCDHFHLPLQSGSDRILAAMGRSCSAGAFSRVVEALSRARPAAAIGVDIMAGFPGETEADHRATMSLLASLPIAYFHAFSFSPRPGTRAWAMKDVPRPGEAARRAAEIRELSRLRWASFLGALSGRVLEVVVERVEGARARGTASQRAVVNFPAGSSRRGELVRVRAGDPGVELDRGVAEAPGSA
;
A
#
# COMPACT_ATOMS: atom_id res chain seq x y z
N MET A 1 -14.05 -6.91 5.52
CA MET A 1 -13.59 -7.10 4.11
C MET A 1 -12.70 -5.93 3.73
N THR A 2 -11.52 -6.16 3.13
CA THR A 2 -10.56 -5.09 2.85
C THR A 2 -10.19 -5.10 1.38
N LEU A 3 -10.42 -3.97 0.71
CA LEU A 3 -10.02 -3.68 -0.65
C LEU A 3 -9.03 -2.53 -0.64
N GLY A 4 -8.08 -2.51 -1.59
CA GLY A 4 -7.21 -1.37 -1.82
C GLY A 4 -5.77 -1.53 -1.37
N CYS A 5 -5.10 -0.36 -1.22
CA CYS A 5 -3.65 -0.25 -1.02
C CYS A 5 -3.19 -0.64 0.40
N ARG A 6 -1.88 -0.56 0.64
CA ARG A 6 -1.28 -0.83 1.97
C ARG A 6 -1.83 0.08 3.06
N VAL A 7 -2.10 1.36 2.76
CA VAL A 7 -2.73 2.30 3.70
C VAL A 7 -4.12 1.80 4.09
N GLY A 8 -4.96 1.40 3.11
CA GLY A 8 -6.28 0.82 3.40
C GLY A 8 -6.21 -0.49 4.21
N ARG A 9 -5.16 -1.29 4.03
CA ARG A 9 -4.93 -2.48 4.89
C ARG A 9 -4.53 -2.09 6.31
N ALA A 10 -3.72 -1.05 6.49
CA ALA A 10 -3.39 -0.51 7.81
C ALA A 10 -4.64 0.02 8.49
N ASP A 11 -5.46 0.80 7.76
CA ASP A 11 -6.74 1.31 8.24
C ASP A 11 -7.64 0.17 8.73
N ALA A 12 -7.79 -0.91 7.95
CA ALA A 12 -8.58 -2.06 8.32
C ALA A 12 -8.02 -2.84 9.54
N GLY A 13 -6.69 -2.97 9.62
CA GLY A 13 -6.02 -3.58 10.78
C GLY A 13 -6.23 -2.78 12.07
N SER A 14 -6.26 -1.46 11.96
CA SER A 14 -6.54 -0.57 13.09
C SER A 14 -7.98 -0.69 13.62
N VAL A 15 -8.94 -1.05 12.77
CA VAL A 15 -10.31 -1.33 13.21
C VAL A 15 -10.34 -2.55 14.13
N ALA A 16 -9.62 -3.61 13.78
CA ALA A 16 -9.54 -4.82 14.61
C ALA A 16 -8.91 -4.53 15.98
N GLY A 17 -7.83 -3.74 16.03
CA GLY A 17 -7.16 -3.34 17.27
C GLY A 17 -7.92 -2.32 18.11
N GLY A 18 -8.92 -1.66 17.54
CA GLY A 18 -9.75 -0.64 18.22
C GLY A 18 -11.20 -1.05 18.45
N LEU A 19 -11.55 -2.33 18.28
CA LEU A 19 -12.94 -2.77 18.47
C LEU A 19 -13.44 -2.42 19.87
N PRO A 20 -14.65 -1.83 19.99
CA PRO A 20 -15.21 -1.49 21.30
C PRO A 20 -15.61 -2.76 22.08
N PRO A 21 -15.72 -2.69 23.42
CA PRO A 21 -16.13 -3.83 24.22
C PRO A 21 -17.43 -4.48 23.71
N GLY A 22 -17.44 -5.81 23.66
CA GLY A 22 -18.55 -6.61 23.16
C GLY A 22 -18.65 -6.77 21.65
N PHE A 23 -17.62 -6.34 20.89
CA PHE A 23 -17.39 -6.77 19.52
C PHE A 23 -16.33 -7.85 19.50
N LEU A 24 -16.58 -8.94 18.78
CA LEU A 24 -15.63 -10.02 18.56
C LEU A 24 -15.43 -10.22 17.06
N PRO A 25 -14.21 -10.43 16.59
CA PRO A 25 -13.97 -10.80 15.19
C PRO A 25 -14.67 -12.13 14.88
N ALA A 26 -15.49 -12.16 13.83
CA ALA A 26 -16.05 -13.40 13.31
C ALA A 26 -14.97 -14.20 12.56
N ALA A 27 -15.01 -15.53 12.67
CA ALA A 27 -14.13 -16.39 11.90
C ALA A 27 -14.51 -16.39 10.40
N VAL A 28 -13.58 -16.83 9.56
CA VAL A 28 -13.83 -16.92 8.12
C VAL A 28 -14.95 -17.92 7.85
N GLY A 29 -16.01 -17.48 7.18
CA GLY A 29 -17.20 -18.30 6.86
C GLY A 29 -18.31 -18.23 7.91
N GLU A 30 -18.09 -17.60 9.06
CA GLU A 30 -19.15 -17.34 10.03
C GLU A 30 -20.03 -16.14 9.62
N ARG A 31 -21.29 -16.16 10.03
CA ARG A 31 -22.20 -15.01 9.90
C ARG A 31 -21.77 -13.93 10.87
N ALA A 32 -21.75 -12.69 10.40
CA ALA A 32 -21.42 -11.53 11.19
C ALA A 32 -22.65 -10.62 11.37
N ASP A 33 -22.81 -10.02 12.55
CA ASP A 33 -23.83 -8.99 12.81
C ASP A 33 -23.41 -7.63 12.23
N TRP A 34 -22.10 -7.42 12.12
CA TRP A 34 -21.47 -6.22 11.59
C TRP A 34 -20.42 -6.55 10.57
N VAL A 35 -20.43 -5.85 9.44
CA VAL A 35 -19.40 -5.98 8.42
C VAL A 35 -18.81 -4.60 8.12
N VAL A 36 -17.50 -4.45 8.35
CA VAL A 36 -16.76 -3.25 7.91
C VAL A 36 -16.15 -3.54 6.56
N VAL A 37 -16.52 -2.76 5.54
CA VAL A 37 -15.98 -2.86 4.18
C VAL A 37 -15.04 -1.69 3.95
N SER A 38 -13.73 -1.95 3.94
CA SER A 38 -12.71 -0.97 3.56
C SER A 38 -12.63 -0.88 2.03
N THR A 39 -12.86 0.31 1.48
CA THR A 39 -13.06 0.55 0.05
C THR A 39 -11.90 1.32 -0.58
N CYS A 40 -11.71 1.12 -1.88
CA CYS A 40 -10.71 1.80 -2.69
C CYS A 40 -11.36 2.49 -3.89
N SER A 41 -10.76 3.62 -4.30
CA SER A 41 -11.21 4.38 -5.46
C SER A 41 -10.04 4.83 -6.35
N VAL A 42 -8.89 4.17 -6.24
CA VAL A 42 -7.69 4.54 -7.01
C VAL A 42 -7.91 4.40 -8.53
N THR A 43 -8.74 3.44 -8.95
CA THR A 43 -9.20 3.26 -10.33
C THR A 43 -10.71 3.07 -10.39
N ALA A 44 -11.32 3.18 -11.60
CA ALA A 44 -12.73 2.87 -11.81
C ALA A 44 -13.06 1.42 -11.45
N ASP A 45 -12.16 0.49 -11.77
CA ASP A 45 -12.31 -0.93 -11.43
C ASP A 45 -12.27 -1.15 -9.92
N ALA A 46 -11.38 -0.45 -9.21
CA ALA A 46 -11.33 -0.50 -7.75
C ALA A 46 -12.63 0.04 -7.11
N ALA A 47 -13.20 1.10 -7.67
CA ALA A 47 -14.50 1.62 -7.24
C ALA A 47 -15.65 0.63 -7.52
N ALA A 48 -15.66 0.01 -8.71
CA ALA A 48 -16.63 -1.03 -9.06
C ALA A 48 -16.51 -2.26 -8.14
N SER A 49 -15.30 -2.73 -7.90
CA SER A 49 -15.01 -3.83 -6.98
C SER A 49 -15.45 -3.50 -5.55
N SER A 50 -15.27 -2.25 -5.11
CA SER A 50 -15.76 -1.79 -3.80
C SER A 50 -17.28 -1.88 -3.69
N ARG A 51 -18.03 -1.42 -4.70
CA ARG A 51 -19.49 -1.56 -4.71
C ARG A 51 -19.95 -3.03 -4.73
N GLN A 52 -19.25 -3.87 -5.49
CA GLN A 52 -19.53 -5.32 -5.52
C GLN A 52 -19.28 -5.97 -4.15
N ALA A 53 -18.21 -5.58 -3.46
CA ALA A 53 -17.90 -6.10 -2.12
C ALA A 53 -18.98 -5.74 -1.10
N VAL A 54 -19.52 -4.51 -1.13
CA VAL A 54 -20.65 -4.11 -0.26
C VAL A 54 -21.88 -4.97 -0.56
N ARG A 55 -22.25 -5.14 -1.84
CA ARG A 55 -23.38 -6.00 -2.24
C ARG A 55 -23.16 -7.46 -1.85
N ARG A 56 -21.93 -7.96 -1.96
CA ARG A 56 -21.56 -9.31 -1.53
C ARG A 56 -21.74 -9.43 -0.01
N ALA A 57 -21.23 -8.49 0.77
CA ALA A 57 -21.40 -8.48 2.22
C ALA A 57 -22.87 -8.55 2.64
N ALA A 58 -23.75 -7.81 1.96
CA ALA A 58 -25.19 -7.84 2.23
C ALA A 58 -25.82 -9.21 1.92
N ARG A 59 -25.36 -9.91 0.88
CA ARG A 59 -25.85 -11.24 0.53
C ARG A 59 -25.32 -12.33 1.44
N ASP A 60 -24.02 -12.28 1.75
CA ASP A 60 -23.34 -13.33 2.54
C ASP A 60 -23.69 -13.25 4.02
N HIS A 61 -24.07 -12.05 4.51
CA HIS A 61 -24.48 -11.79 5.90
C HIS A 61 -25.87 -11.12 5.97
N PRO A 62 -26.96 -11.85 5.64
CA PRO A 62 -28.32 -11.29 5.68
C PRO A 62 -28.67 -10.74 7.08
N GLY A 63 -29.12 -9.49 7.14
CA GLY A 63 -29.44 -8.80 8.38
C GLY A 63 -28.24 -8.12 9.06
N ALA A 64 -27.00 -8.31 8.55
CA ALA A 64 -25.85 -7.58 9.08
C ALA A 64 -25.95 -6.08 8.79
N ARG A 65 -25.42 -5.28 9.72
CA ARG A 65 -25.22 -3.84 9.52
C ARG A 65 -23.85 -3.60 8.89
N ILE A 66 -23.86 -2.97 7.72
CA ILE A 66 -22.62 -2.74 6.95
C ILE A 66 -22.13 -1.31 7.19
N VAL A 67 -20.88 -1.16 7.61
CA VAL A 67 -20.18 0.12 7.66
C VAL A 67 -19.18 0.18 6.50
N VAL A 68 -19.38 1.12 5.59
CA VAL A 68 -18.49 1.32 4.45
C VAL A 68 -17.45 2.39 4.80
N ALA A 69 -16.16 2.08 4.73
CA ALA A 69 -15.08 3.00 5.04
C ALA A 69 -14.07 3.09 3.90
N GLY A 70 -13.26 4.17 3.84
CA GLY A 70 -12.15 4.30 2.92
C GLY A 70 -12.34 5.31 1.79
N CYS A 71 -11.41 5.32 0.82
CA CYS A 71 -11.32 6.40 -0.18
C CYS A 71 -12.56 6.52 -1.08
N HIS A 72 -13.26 5.41 -1.37
CA HIS A 72 -14.46 5.46 -2.18
C HIS A 72 -15.63 6.14 -1.44
N ALA A 73 -15.66 6.06 -0.12
CA ALA A 73 -16.64 6.76 0.71
C ALA A 73 -16.58 8.28 0.54
N ALA A 74 -15.39 8.84 0.37
CA ALA A 74 -15.22 10.28 0.14
C ALA A 74 -15.66 10.75 -1.26
N GLN A 75 -15.69 9.86 -2.24
CA GLN A 75 -16.04 10.20 -3.63
C GLN A 75 -17.52 9.95 -3.96
N GLU A 76 -18.07 8.82 -3.52
CA GLU A 76 -19.43 8.39 -3.86
C GLU A 76 -20.21 7.97 -2.59
N GLY A 77 -20.05 8.71 -1.49
CA GLY A 77 -20.66 8.38 -0.20
C GLY A 77 -22.17 8.19 -0.26
N SER A 78 -22.92 9.07 -0.95
CA SER A 78 -24.37 8.98 -1.10
C SER A 78 -24.80 7.71 -1.85
N LEU A 79 -24.08 7.35 -2.91
CA LEU A 79 -24.32 6.11 -3.65
C LEU A 79 -24.06 4.87 -2.77
N LEU A 80 -22.98 4.89 -2.00
CA LEU A 80 -22.66 3.78 -1.09
C LEU A 80 -23.68 3.66 0.05
N ALA A 81 -24.18 4.78 0.57
CA ALA A 81 -25.21 4.79 1.62
C ALA A 81 -26.54 4.20 1.14
N SER A 82 -26.86 4.26 -0.17
CA SER A 82 -28.08 3.69 -0.76
C SER A 82 -28.00 2.18 -0.98
N LEU A 83 -26.84 1.55 -0.78
CA LEU A 83 -26.68 0.10 -1.00
C LEU A 83 -27.32 -0.71 0.15
N PRO A 84 -27.82 -1.94 -0.13
CA PRO A 84 -28.49 -2.76 0.85
C PRO A 84 -27.62 -3.04 2.10
N GLY A 85 -28.21 -2.89 3.29
CA GLY A 85 -27.60 -3.19 4.58
C GLY A 85 -26.58 -2.14 5.07
N VAL A 86 -26.32 -1.08 4.30
CA VAL A 86 -25.39 -0.02 4.72
C VAL A 86 -26.00 0.81 5.83
N ALA A 87 -25.37 0.76 7.00
CA ALA A 87 -25.77 1.50 8.20
C ALA A 87 -25.01 2.82 8.35
N ALA A 88 -23.78 2.90 7.83
CA ALA A 88 -22.99 4.13 7.86
C ALA A 88 -21.91 4.12 6.76
N VAL A 89 -21.52 5.34 6.34
CA VAL A 89 -20.40 5.59 5.41
C VAL A 89 -19.40 6.50 6.10
N VAL A 90 -18.11 6.10 6.10
CA VAL A 90 -17.03 6.77 6.85
C VAL A 90 -15.90 7.13 5.91
N GLU A 91 -15.62 8.42 5.79
CA GLU A 91 -14.50 8.91 5.00
C GLU A 91 -13.15 8.59 5.66
N PRO A 92 -12.04 8.54 4.88
CA PRO A 92 -10.72 8.20 5.44
C PRO A 92 -10.25 9.10 6.59
N ARG A 93 -10.60 10.39 6.56
CA ARG A 93 -10.25 11.35 7.61
C ARG A 93 -10.94 11.04 8.95
N ASP A 94 -12.09 10.36 8.90
CA ASP A 94 -12.89 9.98 10.08
C ASP A 94 -12.60 8.55 10.55
N HIS A 95 -11.63 7.89 9.95
CA HIS A 95 -11.30 6.49 10.28
C HIS A 95 -11.01 6.28 11.78
N PRO A 96 -10.31 7.19 12.49
CA PRO A 96 -10.12 7.08 13.93
C PRO A 96 -11.42 7.08 14.76
N ALA A 97 -12.53 7.58 14.19
CA ALA A 97 -13.84 7.59 14.83
C ALA A 97 -14.60 6.25 14.71
N LEU A 98 -14.14 5.31 13.86
CA LEU A 98 -14.84 4.06 13.59
C LEU A 98 -15.21 3.25 14.85
N PRO A 99 -14.30 3.04 15.83
CA PRO A 99 -14.66 2.31 17.05
C PRO A 99 -15.82 2.96 17.81
N GLY A 100 -15.77 4.27 17.99
CA GLY A 100 -16.85 5.04 18.66
C GLY A 100 -18.16 5.02 17.87
N LEU A 101 -18.09 5.08 16.53
CA LEU A 101 -19.26 4.94 15.67
C LEU A 101 -19.92 3.57 15.84
N LEU A 102 -19.16 2.48 15.82
CA LEU A 102 -19.67 1.12 16.02
C LEU A 102 -20.39 0.98 17.38
N ALA A 103 -19.77 1.53 18.45
CA ALA A 103 -20.37 1.54 19.77
C ALA A 103 -21.70 2.32 19.79
N GLY A 104 -21.74 3.51 19.22
CA GLY A 104 -22.95 4.33 19.13
C GLY A 104 -24.08 3.67 18.33
N LEU A 105 -23.75 3.10 17.18
CA LEU A 105 -24.71 2.38 16.34
C LEU A 105 -25.26 1.15 17.04
N ARG A 106 -24.45 0.40 17.78
CA ARG A 106 -24.89 -0.74 18.61
C ARG A 106 -25.86 -0.31 19.69
N GLY A 107 -25.63 0.86 20.29
CA GLY A 107 -26.51 1.47 21.28
C GLY A 107 -27.82 2.06 20.72
N GLY A 108 -28.10 1.91 19.43
CA GLY A 108 -29.32 2.37 18.77
C GLY A 108 -29.30 3.84 18.30
N ALA A 109 -28.18 4.53 18.40
CA ALA A 109 -28.07 5.90 17.88
C ALA A 109 -28.25 5.95 16.36
N ALA A 110 -28.84 7.04 15.84
CA ALA A 110 -28.87 7.31 14.42
C ALA A 110 -27.44 7.49 13.87
N SER A 111 -27.20 7.06 12.63
CA SER A 111 -25.85 7.00 12.01
C SER A 111 -25.12 8.35 12.07
N GLU A 112 -25.78 9.45 11.72
CA GLU A 112 -25.19 10.78 11.73
C GLU A 112 -24.84 11.27 13.14
N ALA A 113 -25.74 11.05 14.11
CA ALA A 113 -25.50 11.40 15.52
C ALA A 113 -24.35 10.58 16.11
N ALA A 114 -24.32 9.27 15.83
CA ALA A 114 -23.25 8.38 16.25
C ALA A 114 -21.88 8.80 15.65
N LEU A 115 -21.84 9.12 14.37
CA LEU A 115 -20.61 9.58 13.70
C LEU A 115 -20.14 10.94 14.24
N SER A 116 -21.06 11.87 14.47
CA SER A 116 -20.74 13.19 15.04
C SER A 116 -20.17 13.07 16.46
N ALA A 117 -20.76 12.24 17.30
CA ALA A 117 -20.26 11.97 18.66
C ALA A 117 -18.89 11.28 18.61
N ALA A 118 -18.73 10.27 17.75
CA ALA A 118 -17.49 9.54 17.57
C ALA A 118 -16.35 10.44 17.07
N ARG A 119 -16.60 11.36 16.13
CA ARG A 119 -15.61 12.35 15.66
C ARG A 119 -15.08 13.23 16.80
N ARG A 120 -15.96 13.68 17.70
CA ARG A 120 -15.53 14.53 18.85
C ARG A 120 -14.64 13.79 19.83
N ALA A 121 -14.83 12.49 19.99
CA ALA A 121 -14.09 11.64 20.92
C ALA A 121 -12.90 10.91 20.28
N ALA A 122 -12.77 10.98 18.95
CA ALA A 122 -11.76 10.21 18.23
C ALA A 122 -10.34 10.69 18.57
N PRO A 123 -9.38 9.76 18.73
CA PRO A 123 -7.97 10.12 18.80
C PRO A 123 -7.50 10.68 17.45
N PRO A 124 -6.39 11.44 17.42
CA PRO A 124 -5.88 12.04 16.18
C PRO A 124 -5.40 11.00 15.16
N TRP A 125 -5.14 9.77 15.60
CA TRP A 125 -4.68 8.66 14.79
C TRP A 125 -5.46 7.38 15.07
N ASP A 126 -5.51 6.51 14.07
CA ASP A 126 -6.08 5.17 14.21
C ASP A 126 -5.41 4.40 15.36
N ALA A 127 -6.13 3.44 15.93
CA ALA A 127 -5.58 2.50 16.91
C ALA A 127 -4.36 1.77 16.33
N ALA A 128 -3.45 1.32 17.19
CA ALA A 128 -2.38 0.43 16.76
C ALA A 128 -2.98 -0.91 16.30
N PRO A 129 -2.43 -1.53 15.23
CA PRO A 129 -2.81 -2.89 14.89
C PRO A 129 -2.50 -3.86 16.02
N GLU A 130 -3.34 -4.89 16.21
CA GLU A 130 -3.11 -5.94 17.21
C GLU A 130 -1.89 -6.79 16.86
N PRO A 131 -0.96 -7.02 17.81
CA PRO A 131 0.15 -7.93 17.61
C PRO A 131 -0.33 -9.38 17.46
N GLY A 132 0.21 -10.10 16.47
CA GLY A 132 -0.01 -11.54 16.34
C GLY A 132 -1.33 -12.00 15.70
N ALA A 133 -2.41 -11.25 15.82
CA ALA A 133 -3.70 -11.58 15.21
C ALA A 133 -3.79 -11.24 13.72
N GLY A 134 -2.84 -10.44 13.22
CA GLY A 134 -2.80 -9.92 11.86
C GLY A 134 -1.91 -10.73 10.89
N PRO A 135 -1.57 -10.15 9.74
CA PRO A 135 -0.66 -10.78 8.77
C PRO A 135 0.74 -10.96 9.37
N ALA A 136 1.48 -11.96 8.87
CA ALA A 136 2.88 -12.23 9.30
C ALA A 136 3.81 -11.03 9.10
N ARG A 137 3.43 -10.09 8.25
CA ARG A 137 4.11 -8.80 8.02
C ARG A 137 3.10 -7.67 8.23
N PRO A 138 2.93 -7.18 9.46
CA PRO A 138 1.99 -6.11 9.78
C PRO A 138 2.37 -4.80 9.09
N VAL A 139 1.35 -3.98 8.80
CA VAL A 139 1.52 -2.67 8.18
C VAL A 139 1.32 -1.60 9.23
N LEU A 140 2.31 -0.73 9.42
CA LEU A 140 2.20 0.46 10.26
C LEU A 140 2.05 1.71 9.39
N LYS A 141 0.89 2.34 9.44
CA LYS A 141 0.64 3.65 8.82
C LYS A 141 1.25 4.75 9.70
N VAL A 142 2.29 5.41 9.19
CA VAL A 142 2.97 6.51 9.90
C VAL A 142 2.68 7.89 9.30
N GLN A 143 2.09 7.93 8.10
CA GLN A 143 1.75 9.16 7.40
C GLN A 143 0.42 8.98 6.66
N ASP A 144 -0.41 10.02 6.59
CA ASP A 144 -1.70 10.03 5.89
C ASP A 144 -1.93 11.39 5.22
N GLY A 145 -2.78 11.42 4.19
CA GLY A 145 -2.99 12.63 3.39
C GLY A 145 -1.80 12.96 2.47
N CYS A 146 -1.94 13.98 1.62
CA CYS A 146 -0.91 14.40 0.69
C CYS A 146 -1.14 15.85 0.26
N ASP A 147 -0.07 16.65 0.24
CA ASP A 147 -0.11 18.05 -0.19
C ASP A 147 0.30 18.24 -1.67
N ASP A 148 0.69 17.15 -2.34
CA ASP A 148 1.02 17.20 -3.76
C ASP A 148 -0.20 17.43 -4.64
N ALA A 149 0.01 18.16 -5.74
CA ALA A 149 -1.03 18.53 -6.69
C ALA A 149 -0.96 17.71 -7.99
N CYS A 150 -0.72 16.39 -7.89
CA CYS A 150 -0.71 15.52 -9.06
C CYS A 150 -2.06 15.57 -9.78
N ALA A 151 -2.04 15.82 -11.12
CA ALA A 151 -3.25 16.12 -11.89
C ALA A 151 -4.31 15.00 -11.90
N TYR A 152 -3.87 13.75 -11.75
CA TYR A 152 -4.72 12.55 -11.78
C TYR A 152 -5.18 12.07 -10.40
N CYS A 153 -4.61 12.61 -9.31
CA CYS A 153 -4.72 12.01 -8.00
C CYS A 153 -5.90 12.57 -7.19
N ALA A 154 -6.80 11.69 -6.78
CA ALA A 154 -7.93 12.04 -5.91
C ALA A 154 -7.62 11.86 -4.41
N VAL A 155 -6.39 11.49 -4.05
CA VAL A 155 -6.02 11.25 -2.65
C VAL A 155 -6.14 12.50 -1.78
N PRO A 156 -5.68 13.70 -2.19
CA PRO A 156 -5.89 14.91 -1.41
C PRO A 156 -7.36 15.21 -1.14
N LEU A 157 -8.24 14.93 -2.12
CA LEU A 157 -9.68 15.11 -1.97
C LEU A 157 -10.30 14.14 -0.95
N ALA A 158 -9.78 12.90 -0.90
CA ALA A 158 -10.32 11.86 -0.04
C ALA A 158 -9.72 11.88 1.39
N ARG A 159 -8.42 12.20 1.52
CA ARG A 159 -7.68 12.06 2.79
C ARG A 159 -7.23 13.38 3.41
N GLY A 160 -7.33 14.49 2.65
CA GLY A 160 -6.91 15.81 3.09
C GLY A 160 -5.40 16.02 3.09
N ALA A 161 -4.96 17.06 3.82
CA ALA A 161 -3.57 17.45 3.95
C ALA A 161 -2.69 16.35 4.59
N SER A 162 -1.39 16.43 4.32
CA SER A 162 -0.37 15.56 4.91
C SER A 162 -0.34 15.68 6.43
N ARG A 163 -0.31 14.54 7.11
CA ARG A 163 -0.13 14.45 8.56
C ARG A 163 0.74 13.26 8.93
N SER A 164 1.62 13.44 9.90
CA SER A 164 2.58 12.44 10.36
C SER A 164 2.24 11.93 11.76
N LEU A 165 2.40 10.63 11.98
CA LEU A 165 2.38 10.05 13.33
C LEU A 165 3.65 10.53 14.06
N PRO A 166 3.57 11.05 15.30
CA PRO A 166 4.73 11.48 16.07
C PRO A 166 5.79 10.39 16.23
N LEU A 167 7.07 10.78 16.34
CA LEU A 167 8.20 9.86 16.36
C LEU A 167 8.10 8.83 17.50
N ASP A 168 7.80 9.28 18.71
CA ASP A 168 7.63 8.43 19.90
C ASP A 168 6.52 7.40 19.71
N ALA A 169 5.40 7.82 19.13
CA ALA A 169 4.29 6.93 18.79
C ALA A 169 4.69 5.93 17.67
N CYS A 170 5.49 6.35 16.68
CA CYS A 170 6.04 5.43 15.68
C CYS A 170 6.90 4.36 16.33
N LEU A 171 7.84 4.75 17.19
CA LEU A 171 8.76 3.83 17.85
C LEU A 171 8.03 2.86 18.80
N SER A 172 7.08 3.37 19.58
CA SER A 172 6.23 2.55 20.45
C SER A 172 5.47 1.48 19.66
N ARG A 173 4.83 1.87 18.55
CA ARG A 173 4.08 0.93 17.69
C ARG A 173 5.00 -0.05 16.96
N LEU A 174 6.20 0.40 16.54
CA LEU A 174 7.20 -0.51 15.97
C LEU A 174 7.65 -1.55 16.98
N ALA A 175 7.86 -1.16 18.24
CA ALA A 175 8.20 -2.08 19.31
C ALA A 175 7.11 -3.14 19.54
N THR A 176 5.85 -2.70 19.63
CA THR A 176 4.69 -3.57 19.78
C THR A 176 4.59 -4.60 18.64
N LEU A 177 4.68 -4.13 17.39
CA LEU A 177 4.57 -4.99 16.21
C LEU A 177 5.81 -5.87 16.03
N GLY A 178 7.01 -5.35 16.34
CA GLY A 178 8.29 -6.07 16.26
C GLY A 178 8.38 -7.23 17.24
N GLY A 179 7.70 -7.15 18.39
CA GLY A 179 7.58 -8.27 19.34
C GLY A 179 6.81 -9.47 18.77
N GLY A 180 5.95 -9.25 17.75
CA GLY A 180 5.15 -10.30 17.12
C GLY A 180 5.54 -10.63 15.67
N SER A 181 6.44 -9.83 15.05
CA SER A 181 6.83 -10.02 13.65
C SER A 181 8.26 -9.53 13.39
N PRO A 182 9.08 -10.29 12.67
CA PRO A 182 10.43 -9.86 12.29
C PRO A 182 10.46 -8.75 11.23
N GLU A 183 9.37 -8.54 10.52
CA GLU A 183 9.25 -7.50 9.48
C GLU A 183 7.99 -6.65 9.70
N VAL A 184 8.17 -5.33 9.75
CA VAL A 184 7.08 -4.36 9.74
C VAL A 184 7.11 -3.57 8.43
N VAL A 185 5.96 -3.42 7.77
CA VAL A 185 5.83 -2.59 6.58
C VAL A 185 5.47 -1.17 7.01
N LEU A 186 6.39 -0.22 6.84
CA LEU A 186 6.11 1.20 7.02
C LEU A 186 5.32 1.72 5.81
N SER A 187 4.18 2.33 6.07
CA SER A 187 3.29 2.82 5.02
C SER A 187 2.83 4.24 5.26
N GLY A 188 2.65 4.96 4.18
CA GLY A 188 2.04 6.27 4.12
C GLY A 188 1.43 6.51 2.76
N VAL A 189 0.58 7.51 2.66
CA VAL A 189 0.08 8.02 1.38
C VAL A 189 1.23 8.70 0.62
N HIS A 190 2.00 9.51 1.33
CA HIS A 190 3.21 10.18 0.85
C HIS A 190 4.32 9.98 1.89
N LEU A 191 4.83 8.73 1.96
CA LEU A 191 5.71 8.28 3.03
C LEU A 191 6.97 9.15 3.19
N GLY A 192 7.55 9.64 2.08
CA GLY A 192 8.72 10.51 2.10
C GLY A 192 8.48 11.88 2.73
N ALA A 193 7.22 12.34 2.79
CA ALA A 193 6.85 13.59 3.47
C ALA A 193 6.74 13.46 4.99
N TRP A 194 6.86 12.24 5.56
CA TRP A 194 6.74 12.03 6.99
C TRP A 194 7.67 12.97 7.79
N GLY A 195 7.10 13.61 8.79
CA GLY A 195 7.80 14.45 9.74
C GLY A 195 7.85 15.94 9.37
N ARG A 196 7.48 16.33 8.15
CA ARG A 196 7.51 17.74 7.72
C ARG A 196 6.54 18.64 8.50
N ASP A 197 5.40 18.07 8.90
CA ASP A 197 4.34 18.73 9.68
C ASP A 197 4.57 18.67 11.20
N LEU A 198 5.52 17.86 11.66
CA LEU A 198 5.83 17.73 13.10
C LEU A 198 6.55 18.98 13.63
N ARG A 199 6.52 19.14 14.95
CA ARG A 199 7.24 20.22 15.67
C ARG A 199 8.00 19.61 16.86
N PRO A 200 9.35 19.58 16.86
CA PRO A 200 10.22 20.02 15.74
C PRO A 200 10.05 19.16 14.50
N ALA A 201 10.31 19.73 13.32
CA ALA A 201 10.24 19.01 12.05
C ALA A 201 11.23 17.84 12.03
N SER A 202 10.84 16.76 11.37
CA SER A 202 11.64 15.55 11.22
C SER A 202 11.60 15.04 9.77
N SER A 203 12.19 13.87 9.50
CA SER A 203 12.23 13.28 8.16
C SER A 203 12.12 11.75 8.22
N LEU A 204 11.76 11.13 7.10
CA LEU A 204 11.76 9.66 6.98
C LEU A 204 13.13 9.07 7.37
N ALA A 205 14.24 9.69 6.96
CA ALA A 205 15.59 9.28 7.36
C ALA A 205 15.76 9.32 8.89
N GLY A 206 15.29 10.39 9.54
CA GLY A 206 15.32 10.51 11.00
C GLY A 206 14.53 9.40 11.70
N LEU A 207 13.31 9.08 11.21
CA LEU A 207 12.52 7.97 11.73
C LEU A 207 13.26 6.62 11.59
N LEU A 208 13.87 6.38 10.42
CA LEU A 208 14.56 5.12 10.16
C LEU A 208 15.83 4.97 11.02
N ARG A 209 16.60 6.05 11.22
CA ARG A 209 17.74 6.04 12.15
C ARG A 209 17.30 5.77 13.58
N ALA A 210 16.24 6.40 14.03
CA ALA A 210 15.70 6.18 15.37
C ALA A 210 15.17 4.74 15.54
N ALA A 211 14.50 4.19 14.55
CA ALA A 211 14.03 2.81 14.56
C ALA A 211 15.19 1.79 14.59
N ALA A 212 16.26 2.06 13.83
CA ALA A 212 17.47 1.24 13.83
C ALA A 212 18.16 1.26 15.21
N ALA A 213 18.32 2.44 15.80
CA ALA A 213 18.91 2.60 17.12
C ALA A 213 18.09 1.92 18.22
N ALA A 214 16.76 1.98 18.12
CA ALA A 214 15.85 1.32 19.08
C ALA A 214 15.85 -0.20 19.00
N ARG A 215 16.28 -0.80 17.89
CA ARG A 215 16.38 -2.27 17.66
C ARG A 215 15.11 -3.06 18.00
N THR A 216 13.95 -2.42 17.86
CA THR A 216 12.65 -3.01 18.23
C THR A 216 12.04 -3.90 17.16
N VAL A 217 12.56 -3.84 15.94
CA VAL A 217 12.14 -4.65 14.80
C VAL A 217 13.36 -5.16 14.04
N ARG A 218 13.30 -6.39 13.55
CA ARG A 218 14.43 -6.98 12.82
C ARG A 218 14.66 -6.32 11.46
N ARG A 219 13.58 -6.01 10.71
CA ARG A 219 13.67 -5.30 9.44
C ARG A 219 12.41 -4.51 9.12
N ILE A 220 12.58 -3.47 8.35
CA ILE A 220 11.51 -2.58 7.87
C ILE A 220 11.42 -2.67 6.36
N ARG A 221 10.20 -2.84 5.84
CA ARG A 221 9.89 -2.67 4.43
C ARG A 221 9.21 -1.33 4.21
N LEU A 222 9.72 -0.53 3.30
CA LEU A 222 9.06 0.71 2.90
C LEU A 222 7.92 0.42 1.92
N SER A 223 6.81 1.15 2.04
CA SER A 223 5.85 1.30 0.96
C SER A 223 6.46 2.16 -0.15
N SER A 224 5.63 2.68 -1.08
CA SER A 224 6.12 3.58 -2.12
C SER A 224 6.71 4.86 -1.52
N VAL A 225 7.85 5.29 -2.05
CA VAL A 225 8.53 6.54 -1.70
C VAL A 225 8.79 7.31 -2.98
N GLU A 226 8.50 8.61 -2.97
CA GLU A 226 8.83 9.47 -4.11
C GLU A 226 10.34 9.43 -4.40
N PRO A 227 10.76 9.33 -5.67
CA PRO A 227 12.17 9.14 -6.01
C PRO A 227 13.10 10.19 -5.40
N SER A 228 12.69 11.46 -5.40
CA SER A 228 13.45 12.57 -4.83
C SER A 228 13.54 12.57 -3.30
N GLU A 229 12.76 11.74 -2.63
CA GLU A 229 12.65 11.67 -1.17
C GLU A 229 13.23 10.38 -0.59
N LEU A 230 13.73 9.48 -1.46
CA LEU A 230 14.43 8.30 -0.99
C LEU A 230 15.75 8.72 -0.32
N PRO A 231 15.97 8.41 0.96
CA PRO A 231 17.19 8.81 1.66
C PRO A 231 18.37 7.91 1.25
N LEU A 232 18.99 8.22 0.11
CA LEU A 232 20.06 7.41 -0.48
C LEU A 232 21.30 7.32 0.42
N ASP A 233 21.60 8.38 1.16
CA ASP A 233 22.68 8.43 2.15
C ASP A 233 22.52 7.37 3.23
N LEU A 234 21.31 7.18 3.69
CA LEU A 234 20.97 6.20 4.72
C LEU A 234 21.25 4.74 4.28
N LEU A 235 21.24 4.44 2.96
CA LEU A 235 21.44 3.09 2.47
C LEU A 235 22.87 2.55 2.73
N SER A 236 23.85 3.44 2.91
CA SER A 236 25.25 3.13 3.26
C SER A 236 25.51 3.15 4.76
N GLU A 237 24.56 3.58 5.59
CA GLU A 237 24.66 3.62 7.05
C GLU A 237 24.23 2.29 7.69
N GLU A 238 24.60 2.09 8.98
CA GLU A 238 24.09 0.97 9.78
C GLU A 238 22.55 0.94 9.80
N ALA A 239 21.90 2.10 9.85
CA ALA A 239 20.45 2.25 9.79
C ALA A 239 19.85 1.68 8.49
N GLY A 240 20.59 1.66 7.39
CA GLY A 240 20.18 0.99 6.16
C GLY A 240 20.08 -0.53 6.31
N GLY A 241 20.80 -1.13 7.26
CA GLY A 241 20.81 -2.57 7.53
C GLY A 241 19.46 -3.13 7.97
N ILE A 242 18.57 -2.31 8.53
CA ILE A 242 17.20 -2.72 8.87
C ILE A 242 16.24 -2.69 7.68
N LEU A 243 16.62 -2.09 6.54
CA LEU A 243 15.74 -1.99 5.38
C LEU A 243 15.75 -3.29 4.57
N CYS A 244 14.55 -3.72 4.16
CA CYS A 244 14.44 -4.76 3.15
C CYS A 244 15.04 -4.31 1.82
N ASP A 245 15.62 -5.24 1.06
CA ASP A 245 16.12 -5.02 -0.30
C ASP A 245 14.98 -4.93 -1.32
N HIS A 246 14.05 -4.04 -1.05
CA HIS A 246 12.90 -3.77 -1.92
C HIS A 246 12.50 -2.31 -1.80
N PHE A 247 12.51 -1.60 -2.92
CA PHE A 247 12.15 -0.19 -3.02
C PHE A 247 11.14 -0.01 -4.13
N HIS A 248 10.08 0.73 -3.85
CA HIS A 248 9.03 1.03 -4.80
C HIS A 248 8.99 2.54 -5.05
N LEU A 249 9.29 2.96 -6.28
CA LEU A 249 9.51 4.35 -6.68
C LEU A 249 8.48 4.72 -7.77
N PRO A 250 7.37 5.43 -7.45
CA PRO A 250 6.38 5.78 -8.46
C PRO A 250 6.94 6.81 -9.44
N LEU A 251 7.03 6.46 -10.73
CA LEU A 251 7.46 7.35 -11.81
C LEU A 251 6.27 7.93 -12.57
N GLN A 252 5.34 7.10 -12.98
CA GLN A 252 4.13 7.35 -13.74
C GLN A 252 4.33 7.45 -15.26
N SER A 253 5.40 8.08 -15.77
CA SER A 253 5.74 8.17 -17.20
C SER A 253 7.24 8.34 -17.40
N GLY A 254 7.77 7.87 -18.52
CA GLY A 254 9.15 8.13 -18.93
C GLY A 254 9.30 9.37 -19.81
N SER A 255 8.23 10.10 -20.07
CA SER A 255 8.23 11.35 -20.85
C SER A 255 8.16 12.56 -19.91
N ASP A 256 9.16 13.43 -19.95
CA ASP A 256 9.17 14.66 -19.12
C ASP A 256 8.00 15.58 -19.45
N ARG A 257 7.53 15.61 -20.70
CA ARG A 257 6.34 16.36 -21.11
C ARG A 257 5.09 15.84 -20.38
N ILE A 258 4.92 14.54 -20.31
CA ILE A 258 3.80 13.92 -19.61
C ILE A 258 3.93 14.05 -18.09
N LEU A 259 5.13 13.90 -17.54
CA LEU A 259 5.39 14.13 -16.11
C LEU A 259 5.02 15.56 -15.70
N ALA A 260 5.40 16.56 -16.51
CA ALA A 260 5.01 17.96 -16.28
C ALA A 260 3.49 18.15 -16.35
N ALA A 261 2.80 17.55 -17.33
CA ALA A 261 1.35 17.60 -17.44
C ALA A 261 0.64 16.91 -16.26
N MET A 262 1.23 15.85 -15.74
CA MET A 262 0.79 15.17 -14.50
C MET A 262 1.04 16.00 -13.24
N GLY A 263 1.86 17.05 -13.29
CA GLY A 263 2.30 17.82 -12.12
C GLY A 263 3.30 17.07 -11.25
N ARG A 264 4.12 16.22 -11.86
CA ARG A 264 5.19 15.48 -11.16
C ARG A 264 6.43 16.36 -11.00
N SER A 265 7.03 16.31 -9.82
CA SER A 265 8.26 17.08 -9.49
C SER A 265 9.54 16.37 -9.96
N CYS A 266 9.49 15.10 -10.29
CA CYS A 266 10.63 14.30 -10.72
C CYS A 266 10.64 14.13 -12.24
N SER A 267 11.75 14.49 -12.90
CA SER A 267 11.98 14.21 -14.33
C SER A 267 12.46 12.78 -14.55
N ALA A 268 12.35 12.28 -15.79
CA ALA A 268 12.88 10.97 -16.19
C ALA A 268 14.39 10.84 -15.92
N GLY A 269 15.16 11.91 -16.19
CA GLY A 269 16.60 11.94 -15.92
C GLY A 269 16.92 11.93 -14.41
N ALA A 270 16.16 12.66 -13.59
CA ALA A 270 16.33 12.63 -12.13
C ALA A 270 15.99 11.24 -11.58
N PHE A 271 14.91 10.65 -12.05
CA PHE A 271 14.51 9.27 -11.70
C PHE A 271 15.63 8.27 -12.04
N SER A 272 16.21 8.34 -13.24
CA SER A 272 17.30 7.44 -13.66
C SER A 272 18.47 7.50 -12.69
N ARG A 273 18.90 8.69 -12.30
CA ARG A 273 20.00 8.87 -11.34
C ARG A 273 19.71 8.23 -9.99
N VAL A 274 18.47 8.34 -9.49
CA VAL A 274 18.06 7.71 -8.23
C VAL A 274 18.10 6.18 -8.34
N VAL A 275 17.54 5.61 -9.42
CA VAL A 275 17.52 4.16 -9.64
C VAL A 275 18.95 3.60 -9.77
N GLU A 276 19.82 4.28 -10.50
CA GLU A 276 21.22 3.87 -10.65
C GLU A 276 21.99 3.96 -9.32
N ALA A 277 21.80 5.04 -8.55
CA ALA A 277 22.42 5.19 -7.23
C ALA A 277 21.96 4.09 -6.27
N LEU A 278 20.65 3.82 -6.25
CA LEU A 278 20.06 2.75 -5.46
C LEU A 278 20.59 1.37 -5.86
N SER A 279 20.67 1.09 -7.16
CA SER A 279 21.19 -0.18 -7.66
C SER A 279 22.68 -0.38 -7.33
N ARG A 280 23.48 0.69 -7.33
CA ARG A 280 24.88 0.62 -6.88
C ARG A 280 24.99 0.36 -5.38
N ALA A 281 24.18 1.05 -4.57
CA ALA A 281 24.19 0.88 -3.11
C ALA A 281 23.62 -0.48 -2.66
N ARG A 282 22.64 -1.00 -3.40
CA ARG A 282 21.91 -2.25 -3.08
C ARG A 282 21.75 -3.14 -4.33
N PRO A 283 22.81 -3.80 -4.81
CA PRO A 283 22.77 -4.55 -6.08
C PRO A 283 21.80 -5.73 -6.10
N ALA A 284 21.38 -6.23 -4.93
CA ALA A 284 20.41 -7.31 -4.81
C ALA A 284 18.96 -6.83 -4.60
N ALA A 285 18.73 -5.52 -4.54
CA ALA A 285 17.41 -4.98 -4.27
C ALA A 285 16.48 -5.11 -5.47
N ALA A 286 15.23 -5.47 -5.20
CA ALA A 286 14.16 -5.34 -6.18
C ALA A 286 13.66 -3.89 -6.22
N ILE A 287 13.81 -3.24 -7.35
CA ILE A 287 13.26 -1.91 -7.61
C ILE A 287 11.96 -2.07 -8.38
N GLY A 288 10.86 -1.59 -7.83
CA GLY A 288 9.54 -1.58 -8.45
C GLY A 288 9.10 -0.17 -8.81
N VAL A 289 8.30 -0.03 -9.86
CA VAL A 289 7.86 1.27 -10.38
C VAL A 289 6.39 1.24 -10.78
N ASP A 290 5.65 2.32 -10.49
CA ASP A 290 4.30 2.51 -11.01
C ASP A 290 4.35 3.31 -12.32
N ILE A 291 3.63 2.84 -13.34
CA ILE A 291 3.49 3.50 -14.64
C ILE A 291 2.02 3.60 -15.01
N MET A 292 1.61 4.79 -15.43
CA MET A 292 0.27 5.09 -15.92
C MET A 292 0.29 5.24 -17.43
N ALA A 293 -0.43 4.40 -18.15
CA ALA A 293 -0.58 4.49 -19.59
C ALA A 293 -1.87 5.23 -19.96
N GLY A 294 -1.83 6.02 -21.01
CA GLY A 294 -3.02 6.69 -21.55
C GLY A 294 -3.44 7.95 -20.79
N PHE A 295 -2.50 8.62 -20.12
CA PHE A 295 -2.76 9.94 -19.55
C PHE A 295 -3.16 10.93 -20.67
N PRO A 296 -4.09 11.89 -20.43
CA PRO A 296 -4.49 12.88 -21.43
C PRO A 296 -3.29 13.58 -22.07
N GLY A 297 -3.27 13.60 -23.39
CA GLY A 297 -2.20 14.16 -24.20
C GLY A 297 -0.99 13.23 -24.43
N GLU A 298 -0.97 11.99 -23.87
CA GLU A 298 0.10 11.04 -24.12
C GLU A 298 0.08 10.55 -25.58
N THR A 299 1.16 10.82 -26.31
CA THR A 299 1.38 10.37 -27.69
C THR A 299 2.09 9.03 -27.74
N GLU A 300 2.19 8.44 -28.96
CA GLU A 300 2.98 7.22 -29.17
C GLU A 300 4.48 7.47 -28.95
N ALA A 301 4.96 8.70 -29.21
CA ALA A 301 6.35 9.08 -28.93
C ALA A 301 6.64 9.08 -27.42
N ASP A 302 5.70 9.58 -26.60
CA ASP A 302 5.81 9.55 -25.13
C ASP A 302 5.79 8.13 -24.56
N HIS A 303 4.93 7.28 -25.14
CA HIS A 303 4.89 5.86 -24.76
C HIS A 303 6.22 5.16 -25.10
N ARG A 304 6.78 5.39 -26.31
CA ARG A 304 8.10 4.85 -26.67
C ARG A 304 9.22 5.37 -25.76
N ALA A 305 9.19 6.64 -25.39
CA ALA A 305 10.15 7.19 -24.41
C ALA A 305 10.05 6.47 -23.06
N THR A 306 8.83 6.21 -22.60
CA THR A 306 8.58 5.43 -21.38
C THR A 306 9.14 4.02 -21.51
N MET A 307 8.82 3.29 -22.57
CA MET A 307 9.32 1.93 -22.80
C MET A 307 10.85 1.87 -22.87
N SER A 308 11.48 2.83 -23.58
CA SER A 308 12.93 2.93 -23.68
C SER A 308 13.59 3.16 -22.32
N LEU A 309 13.06 4.07 -21.52
CA LEU A 309 13.56 4.34 -20.17
C LEU A 309 13.45 3.10 -19.27
N LEU A 310 12.30 2.44 -19.27
CA LEU A 310 12.07 1.23 -18.47
C LEU A 310 12.97 0.07 -18.89
N ALA A 311 13.27 -0.04 -20.20
CA ALA A 311 14.16 -1.06 -20.72
C ALA A 311 15.65 -0.79 -20.36
N SER A 312 16.07 0.46 -20.19
CA SER A 312 17.46 0.83 -19.93
C SER A 312 17.88 0.73 -18.46
N LEU A 313 16.93 0.82 -17.52
CA LEU A 313 17.22 0.89 -16.09
C LEU A 313 17.16 -0.49 -15.39
N PRO A 314 17.92 -0.69 -14.29
CA PRO A 314 17.92 -1.92 -13.50
C PRO A 314 16.68 -2.04 -12.61
N ILE A 315 15.49 -2.04 -13.24
CA ILE A 315 14.20 -2.15 -12.55
C ILE A 315 13.72 -3.59 -12.64
N ALA A 316 13.28 -4.13 -11.53
CA ALA A 316 12.85 -5.53 -11.41
C ALA A 316 11.43 -5.77 -11.91
N TYR A 317 10.51 -4.81 -11.70
CA TYR A 317 9.12 -4.96 -12.12
C TYR A 317 8.41 -3.61 -12.24
N PHE A 318 7.30 -3.59 -13.00
CA PHE A 318 6.43 -2.43 -13.16
C PHE A 318 5.00 -2.79 -12.80
N HIS A 319 4.33 -1.92 -12.06
CA HIS A 319 2.88 -1.92 -11.98
C HIS A 319 2.33 -0.99 -13.05
N ALA A 320 1.76 -1.54 -14.09
CA ALA A 320 1.18 -0.78 -15.19
C ALA A 320 -0.34 -0.77 -15.12
N PHE A 321 -0.91 0.40 -15.10
CA PHE A 321 -2.35 0.62 -15.12
C PHE A 321 -2.74 1.68 -16.15
N SER A 322 -3.95 1.55 -16.69
CA SER A 322 -4.50 2.56 -17.57
C SER A 322 -4.94 3.79 -16.77
N PHE A 323 -4.78 4.97 -17.36
CA PHE A 323 -5.36 6.18 -16.78
C PHE A 323 -6.87 6.00 -16.55
N SER A 324 -7.29 6.39 -15.37
CA SER A 324 -8.70 6.34 -14.97
C SER A 324 -9.11 7.70 -14.43
N PRO A 325 -9.93 8.47 -15.19
CA PRO A 325 -10.35 9.80 -14.77
C PRO A 325 -11.11 9.77 -13.44
N ARG A 326 -10.79 10.73 -12.56
CA ARG A 326 -11.42 10.87 -11.24
C ARG A 326 -12.11 12.20 -11.10
N PRO A 327 -13.40 12.23 -10.71
CA PRO A 327 -14.11 13.48 -10.46
C PRO A 327 -13.35 14.37 -9.48
N GLY A 328 -13.31 15.66 -9.77
CA GLY A 328 -12.65 16.66 -8.94
C GLY A 328 -11.12 16.79 -9.13
N THR A 329 -10.48 15.90 -9.91
CA THR A 329 -9.06 16.04 -10.27
C THR A 329 -8.88 16.94 -11.49
N ARG A 330 -7.68 17.55 -11.63
CA ARG A 330 -7.37 18.36 -12.83
C ARG A 330 -7.45 17.55 -14.13
N ALA A 331 -6.99 16.30 -14.09
CA ALA A 331 -7.01 15.42 -15.26
C ALA A 331 -8.42 15.00 -15.69
N TRP A 332 -9.43 15.09 -14.80
CA TRP A 332 -10.83 14.88 -15.15
C TRP A 332 -11.35 15.85 -16.22
N ALA A 333 -10.85 17.09 -16.20
CA ALA A 333 -11.27 18.14 -17.15
C ALA A 333 -10.44 18.18 -18.44
N MET A 334 -9.39 17.37 -18.55
CA MET A 334 -8.53 17.32 -19.75
C MET A 334 -9.26 16.62 -20.90
N LYS A 335 -9.07 17.14 -22.12
CA LYS A 335 -9.84 16.69 -23.32
C LYS A 335 -9.07 15.69 -24.19
N ASP A 336 -7.74 15.76 -24.21
CA ASP A 336 -6.90 14.96 -25.12
C ASP A 336 -6.70 13.53 -24.61
N VAL A 337 -7.83 12.84 -24.35
CA VAL A 337 -7.79 11.44 -23.86
C VAL A 337 -7.44 10.53 -25.05
N PRO A 338 -6.48 9.59 -24.89
CA PRO A 338 -6.17 8.63 -25.94
C PRO A 338 -7.41 7.84 -26.40
N ARG A 339 -7.37 7.36 -27.64
CA ARG A 339 -8.48 6.58 -28.21
C ARG A 339 -8.80 5.37 -27.33
N PRO A 340 -10.07 4.92 -27.32
CA PRO A 340 -10.46 3.70 -26.61
C PRO A 340 -9.54 2.53 -26.99
N GLY A 341 -9.04 1.80 -26.00
CA GLY A 341 -8.12 0.66 -26.19
C GLY A 341 -6.62 1.01 -26.24
N GLU A 342 -6.22 2.24 -26.59
CA GLU A 342 -4.79 2.60 -26.61
C GLU A 342 -4.15 2.52 -25.22
N ALA A 343 -4.80 3.06 -24.20
CA ALA A 343 -4.31 2.97 -22.82
C ALA A 343 -4.14 1.51 -22.36
N ALA A 344 -5.11 0.65 -22.72
CA ALA A 344 -5.07 -0.77 -22.39
C ALA A 344 -3.92 -1.49 -23.12
N ARG A 345 -3.71 -1.20 -24.42
CA ARG A 345 -2.60 -1.73 -25.22
C ARG A 345 -1.25 -1.33 -24.60
N ARG A 346 -1.04 -0.03 -24.37
CA ARG A 346 0.20 0.48 -23.76
C ARG A 346 0.46 -0.12 -22.39
N ALA A 347 -0.56 -0.21 -21.54
CA ALA A 347 -0.43 -0.87 -20.24
C ALA A 347 -0.09 -2.36 -20.37
N ALA A 348 -0.62 -3.06 -21.40
CA ALA A 348 -0.30 -4.46 -21.66
C ALA A 348 1.18 -4.64 -22.08
N GLU A 349 1.71 -3.76 -22.94
CA GLU A 349 3.12 -3.76 -23.34
C GLU A 349 4.06 -3.55 -22.14
N ILE A 350 3.72 -2.62 -21.25
CA ILE A 350 4.49 -2.39 -20.00
C ILE A 350 4.42 -3.61 -19.08
N ARG A 351 3.24 -4.25 -18.95
CA ARG A 351 3.10 -5.48 -18.14
C ARG A 351 3.92 -6.63 -18.70
N GLU A 352 3.98 -6.78 -20.02
CA GLU A 352 4.82 -7.82 -20.63
C GLU A 352 6.31 -7.56 -20.36
N LEU A 353 6.78 -6.32 -20.53
CA LEU A 353 8.14 -5.95 -20.13
C LEU A 353 8.39 -6.23 -18.64
N SER A 354 7.41 -5.93 -17.77
CA SER A 354 7.49 -6.21 -16.33
C SER A 354 7.68 -7.71 -16.06
N ARG A 355 6.92 -8.56 -16.75
CA ARG A 355 7.01 -10.03 -16.60
C ARG A 355 8.41 -10.54 -16.97
N LEU A 356 8.98 -10.03 -18.06
CA LEU A 356 10.33 -10.39 -18.50
C LEU A 356 11.40 -9.92 -17.50
N ARG A 357 11.29 -8.68 -17.02
CA ARG A 357 12.21 -8.13 -16.02
C ARG A 357 12.17 -8.87 -14.71
N TRP A 358 10.95 -9.20 -14.24
CA TRP A 358 10.78 -9.97 -13.02
C TRP A 358 11.37 -11.36 -13.12
N ALA A 359 11.14 -12.06 -14.23
CA ALA A 359 11.74 -13.36 -14.48
C ALA A 359 13.27 -13.31 -14.47
N SER A 360 13.86 -12.30 -15.11
CA SER A 360 15.31 -12.06 -15.10
C SER A 360 15.84 -11.77 -13.69
N PHE A 361 15.14 -10.93 -12.93
CA PHE A 361 15.49 -10.63 -11.54
C PHE A 361 15.45 -11.87 -10.65
N LEU A 362 14.40 -12.69 -10.75
CA LEU A 362 14.30 -13.95 -10.00
C LEU A 362 15.43 -14.91 -10.40
N GLY A 363 15.80 -14.97 -11.68
CA GLY A 363 16.94 -15.77 -12.15
C GLY A 363 18.26 -15.35 -11.50
N ALA A 364 18.46 -14.04 -11.31
CA ALA A 364 19.64 -13.50 -10.64
C ALA A 364 19.69 -13.77 -9.12
N LEU A 365 18.59 -14.19 -8.51
CA LEU A 365 18.55 -14.64 -7.12
C LEU A 365 18.97 -16.10 -6.93
N SER A 366 19.08 -16.89 -8.02
CA SER A 366 19.48 -18.29 -7.95
C SER A 366 20.83 -18.46 -7.25
N GLY A 367 20.94 -19.45 -6.38
CA GLY A 367 22.14 -19.72 -5.55
C GLY A 367 22.29 -18.77 -4.35
N ARG A 368 21.53 -17.67 -4.26
CA ARG A 368 21.60 -16.74 -3.11
C ARG A 368 20.83 -17.26 -1.91
N VAL A 369 21.32 -16.95 -0.71
CA VAL A 369 20.57 -17.16 0.53
C VAL A 369 19.65 -15.97 0.74
N LEU A 370 18.35 -16.25 0.83
CA LEU A 370 17.29 -15.27 1.03
C LEU A 370 16.79 -15.33 2.47
N GLU A 371 16.63 -14.20 3.11
CA GLU A 371 15.89 -14.08 4.36
C GLU A 371 14.39 -13.95 4.07
N VAL A 372 13.60 -14.94 4.49
CA VAL A 372 12.17 -15.09 4.16
C VAL A 372 11.34 -15.03 5.43
N VAL A 373 10.34 -14.14 5.48
CA VAL A 373 9.30 -14.20 6.53
C VAL A 373 8.27 -15.23 6.12
N VAL A 374 8.05 -16.23 6.95
CA VAL A 374 7.08 -17.29 6.73
C VAL A 374 5.67 -16.74 6.91
N GLU A 375 4.87 -16.78 5.85
CA GLU A 375 3.50 -16.26 5.87
C GLU A 375 2.47 -17.35 6.05
N ARG A 376 2.77 -18.55 5.55
CA ARG A 376 1.87 -19.69 5.55
C ARG A 376 2.65 -20.99 5.65
N VAL A 377 2.10 -21.94 6.41
CA VAL A 377 2.60 -23.32 6.48
C VAL A 377 1.42 -24.24 6.22
N GLU A 378 1.57 -25.13 5.24
CA GLU A 378 0.55 -26.10 4.82
C GLU A 378 1.19 -27.47 4.64
N GLY A 379 0.98 -28.35 5.61
CA GLY A 379 1.63 -29.65 5.64
C GLY A 379 3.15 -29.54 5.62
N ALA A 380 3.80 -30.18 4.67
CA ALA A 380 5.26 -30.17 4.50
C ALA A 380 5.81 -28.93 3.74
N ARG A 381 4.96 -27.99 3.33
CA ARG A 381 5.35 -26.82 2.56
C ARG A 381 5.13 -25.53 3.35
N ALA A 382 6.04 -24.60 3.19
CA ALA A 382 5.91 -23.22 3.67
C ALA A 382 5.99 -22.25 2.50
N ARG A 383 5.30 -21.11 2.64
CA ARG A 383 5.34 -19.99 1.73
C ARG A 383 5.66 -18.72 2.52
N GLY A 384 6.53 -17.89 1.97
CA GLY A 384 6.90 -16.62 2.61
C GLY A 384 7.42 -15.60 1.63
N THR A 385 7.75 -14.41 2.15
CA THR A 385 8.26 -13.30 1.33
C THR A 385 9.69 -12.96 1.74
N ALA A 386 10.58 -12.96 0.75
CA ALA A 386 11.97 -12.56 0.92
C ALA A 386 12.13 -11.05 1.09
N SER A 387 13.31 -10.62 1.60
CA SER A 387 13.71 -9.21 1.66
C SER A 387 13.48 -8.48 0.32
N GLN A 388 13.80 -9.14 -0.80
CA GLN A 388 13.66 -8.68 -2.18
C GLN A 388 12.21 -8.73 -2.72
N ARG A 389 11.20 -8.96 -1.87
CA ARG A 389 9.79 -9.17 -2.26
C ARG A 389 9.50 -10.46 -3.04
N ALA A 390 10.50 -11.25 -3.39
CA ALA A 390 10.26 -12.54 -4.01
C ALA A 390 9.43 -13.44 -3.08
N VAL A 391 8.37 -14.03 -3.59
CA VAL A 391 7.60 -15.04 -2.87
C VAL A 391 8.29 -16.37 -3.06
N VAL A 392 8.55 -17.07 -1.96
CA VAL A 392 9.32 -18.30 -1.91
C VAL A 392 8.45 -19.41 -1.36
N ASN A 393 8.34 -20.52 -2.09
CA ASN A 393 7.77 -21.75 -1.61
C ASN A 393 8.93 -22.72 -1.28
N PHE A 394 8.92 -23.35 -0.12
CA PHE A 394 10.04 -24.17 0.35
C PHE A 394 9.57 -25.27 1.33
N PRO A 395 10.38 -26.31 1.58
CA PRO A 395 10.06 -27.31 2.60
C PRO A 395 9.90 -26.68 3.97
N ALA A 396 8.79 -26.93 4.65
CA ALA A 396 8.46 -26.27 5.92
C ALA A 396 9.45 -26.63 7.04
N GLY A 397 9.92 -27.87 7.12
CA GLY A 397 10.73 -28.33 8.26
C GLY A 397 10.02 -28.03 9.58
N SER A 398 10.71 -27.34 10.49
CA SER A 398 10.15 -26.84 11.77
C SER A 398 9.65 -25.40 11.71
N SER A 399 9.63 -24.76 10.53
CA SER A 399 9.27 -23.36 10.37
C SER A 399 7.83 -23.08 10.80
N ARG A 400 7.62 -21.93 11.43
CA ARG A 400 6.30 -21.46 11.86
C ARG A 400 5.96 -20.13 11.18
N ARG A 401 4.66 -19.87 11.05
CA ARG A 401 4.19 -18.58 10.55
C ARG A 401 4.73 -17.44 11.44
N GLY A 402 5.23 -16.38 10.79
CA GLY A 402 5.82 -15.22 11.45
C GLY A 402 7.33 -15.35 11.70
N GLU A 403 7.95 -16.49 11.47
CA GLU A 403 9.39 -16.66 11.63
C GLU A 403 10.16 -16.05 10.44
N LEU A 404 11.39 -15.61 10.70
CA LEU A 404 12.38 -15.23 9.70
C LEU A 404 13.35 -16.40 9.49
N VAL A 405 13.30 -16.99 8.32
CA VAL A 405 14.14 -18.15 7.96
C VAL A 405 15.09 -17.81 6.82
N ARG A 406 16.17 -18.56 6.71
CA ARG A 406 17.14 -18.42 5.62
C ARG A 406 16.96 -19.59 4.66
N VAL A 407 16.69 -19.28 3.39
CA VAL A 407 16.42 -20.27 2.35
C VAL A 407 17.33 -19.98 1.15
N ARG A 408 18.00 -20.98 0.61
CA ARG A 408 18.82 -20.81 -0.61
C ARG A 408 17.94 -21.01 -1.85
N ALA A 409 17.85 -19.98 -2.69
CA ALA A 409 17.14 -20.08 -3.97
C ALA A 409 17.84 -21.09 -4.89
N GLY A 410 17.08 -22.06 -5.40
CA GLY A 410 17.59 -23.14 -6.25
C GLY A 410 17.93 -24.44 -5.52
N ASP A 411 17.85 -24.49 -4.19
CA ASP A 411 17.94 -25.77 -3.46
C ASP A 411 16.73 -26.65 -3.80
N PRO A 412 16.85 -28.00 -3.67
CA PRO A 412 15.75 -28.91 -3.91
C PRO A 412 14.48 -28.54 -3.12
N GLY A 413 13.37 -28.43 -3.83
CA GLY A 413 12.08 -28.05 -3.24
C GLY A 413 11.90 -26.55 -2.94
N VAL A 414 12.89 -25.71 -3.24
CA VAL A 414 12.78 -24.24 -3.13
C VAL A 414 12.44 -23.64 -4.48
N GLU A 415 11.29 -22.95 -4.54
CA GLU A 415 10.75 -22.37 -5.76
C GLU A 415 10.45 -20.88 -5.55
N LEU A 416 10.90 -20.05 -6.47
CA LEU A 416 10.51 -18.65 -6.53
C LEU A 416 9.25 -18.50 -7.38
N ASP A 417 8.22 -17.87 -6.83
CA ASP A 417 6.97 -17.60 -7.52
C ASP A 417 7.23 -16.59 -8.65
N ARG A 418 6.94 -17.01 -9.88
CA ARG A 418 7.18 -16.21 -11.10
C ARG A 418 6.11 -15.15 -11.33
N GLY A 419 5.01 -15.19 -10.61
CA GLY A 419 4.00 -14.13 -10.66
C GLY A 419 4.62 -12.80 -10.26
N VAL A 420 4.52 -11.79 -11.12
CA VAL A 420 4.77 -10.40 -10.70
C VAL A 420 3.71 -10.11 -9.66
N ALA A 421 4.16 -9.81 -8.43
CA ALA A 421 3.20 -9.47 -7.39
C ALA A 421 2.37 -8.26 -7.86
N GLU A 422 1.06 -8.45 -7.97
CA GLU A 422 0.14 -7.44 -8.43
C GLU A 422 0.20 -6.17 -7.58
N ALA A 423 -0.11 -5.03 -8.19
CA ALA A 423 -0.26 -3.78 -7.46
C ALA A 423 -1.27 -3.97 -6.33
N PRO A 424 -1.04 -3.42 -5.13
CA PRO A 424 -2.05 -3.42 -4.08
C PRO A 424 -3.31 -2.72 -4.62
N GLY A 425 -4.37 -3.48 -4.85
CA GLY A 425 -5.65 -2.98 -5.38
C GLY A 425 -6.12 -3.61 -6.70
N SER A 426 -5.38 -4.55 -7.29
CA SER A 426 -5.74 -5.26 -8.52
C SER A 426 -6.41 -6.63 -8.30
N ALA A 427 -6.90 -6.92 -7.10
CA ALA A 427 -7.68 -8.12 -6.78
C ALA A 427 -9.08 -7.77 -6.30
#